data_30ea8a9ed175357ab9f89789194bbb5a
#
_entry.id   30ea8a9ed175357ab9f89789194bbb5a
#
_cell.length_a   1.000
_cell.length_b   1.000
_cell.length_c   1.000
_cell.angle_alpha   90.00
_cell.angle_beta   90.00
_cell.angle_gamma   90.00
#
_symmetry.space_group_name_H-M   'P 1'
#
loop_
_entity.id
_entity.type
_entity.pdbx_description
1 polymer ?
#
loop_
_entity_poly.entity_id
_entity_poly.type
_entity_poly.pdbx_seq_one_letter_code
_entity_poly.pdbx_strand_id
1 'polypeptide(L)'
;MSDLLNKLKASTKNKLVNVLSESDVFNVKDCATTPIPALNLILSGDVLGGLPTGITTIAAPSAHFKTILGLFMVASYMRKYDDAICIFYDSEGGVTQQTFESMGVSADRILHVPVSDIGQLRTEITNHLININRGDHVIIFIDSIGMLPSLKEVADAEDGKNVADMTRAKDMGSLFRIMNAKSVVLNIPIVVVNAVYQTLEMYSKTEMKGGCVDGDTKIVTRRGLVPMKEVLVGDEVLTHTNAWKPVTHTWTPETLDEGNPECYEVEFEDGSKIICSYRHKFLTENGWQPITNLSEGQTIL
;
A
#
# COMPACT_ATOMS: atom_id res chain seq x y z
N MET A 1 35.77 13.27 -13.58
CA MET A 1 35.16 12.17 -12.76
C MET A 1 36.31 11.51 -12.00
N SER A 2 36.16 11.17 -10.69
CA SER A 2 37.26 10.57 -9.93
C SER A 2 37.56 9.16 -10.46
N ASP A 3 38.84 8.79 -10.52
CA ASP A 3 39.30 7.45 -10.96
C ASP A 3 38.64 6.32 -10.16
N LEU A 4 38.38 6.54 -8.87
CA LEU A 4 37.67 5.63 -7.99
C LEU A 4 36.23 5.38 -8.46
N LEU A 5 35.52 6.40 -8.90
CA LEU A 5 34.12 6.30 -9.34
C LEU A 5 34.01 5.45 -10.62
N ASN A 6 34.95 5.61 -11.54
CA ASN A 6 35.05 4.79 -12.75
C ASN A 6 35.37 3.32 -12.42
N LYS A 7 36.29 3.07 -11.48
CA LYS A 7 36.61 1.70 -11.01
C LYS A 7 35.40 1.03 -10.35
N LEU A 8 34.64 1.75 -9.51
CA LEU A 8 33.42 1.24 -8.87
C LEU A 8 32.33 0.96 -9.90
N LYS A 9 32.12 1.84 -10.89
CA LYS A 9 31.18 1.61 -12.00
C LYS A 9 31.55 0.38 -12.81
N ALA A 10 32.81 0.16 -13.11
CA ALA A 10 33.30 -1.00 -13.87
C ALA A 10 33.24 -2.32 -13.09
N SER A 11 33.22 -2.29 -11.76
CA SER A 11 33.20 -3.50 -10.92
C SER A 11 31.80 -4.10 -10.76
N THR A 12 30.73 -3.38 -11.14
CA THR A 12 29.34 -3.85 -10.96
C THR A 12 28.84 -4.62 -12.18
N LYS A 13 28.01 -5.64 -11.93
CA LYS A 13 27.26 -6.37 -12.97
C LYS A 13 25.92 -5.72 -13.32
N ASN A 14 25.48 -4.72 -12.56
CA ASN A 14 24.22 -4.03 -12.79
C ASN A 14 24.39 -3.01 -13.93
N LYS A 15 23.68 -3.23 -15.04
CA LYS A 15 23.75 -2.39 -16.24
C LYS A 15 23.15 -0.99 -16.05
N LEU A 16 22.37 -0.78 -14.98
CA LEU A 16 21.73 0.51 -14.66
C LEU A 16 22.58 1.42 -13.77
N VAL A 17 23.78 0.93 -13.34
CA VAL A 17 24.67 1.73 -12.52
C VAL A 17 25.22 2.90 -13.32
N ASN A 18 24.94 4.11 -12.80
CA ASN A 18 25.50 5.34 -13.34
C ASN A 18 25.76 6.35 -12.21
N VAL A 19 26.46 7.44 -12.50
CA VAL A 19 26.54 8.59 -11.60
C VAL A 19 25.14 9.20 -11.51
N LEU A 20 24.73 9.66 -10.33
CA LEU A 20 23.35 10.13 -10.12
C LEU A 20 22.95 11.25 -11.11
N SER A 21 23.88 12.16 -11.45
CA SER A 21 23.64 13.23 -12.43
C SER A 21 23.38 12.73 -13.86
N GLU A 22 23.79 11.48 -14.16
CA GLU A 22 23.65 10.83 -15.47
C GLU A 22 22.67 9.64 -15.41
N SER A 23 21.97 9.46 -14.28
CA SER A 23 21.12 8.30 -14.07
C SER A 23 19.75 8.49 -14.71
N ASP A 24 19.48 7.74 -15.76
CA ASP A 24 18.16 7.70 -16.41
C ASP A 24 17.05 7.15 -15.52
N VAL A 25 17.41 6.50 -14.39
CA VAL A 25 16.43 5.95 -13.45
C VAL A 25 15.77 7.03 -12.61
N PHE A 26 16.49 8.14 -12.31
CA PHE A 26 16.04 9.15 -11.37
C PHE A 26 15.88 10.56 -11.97
N ASN A 27 16.48 10.83 -13.10
CA ASN A 27 16.56 12.20 -13.64
C ASN A 27 15.36 12.59 -14.52
N VAL A 28 14.58 11.66 -15.03
CA VAL A 28 13.42 11.95 -15.89
C VAL A 28 12.18 11.29 -15.31
N LYS A 29 11.36 12.07 -14.58
CA LYS A 29 9.99 11.68 -14.30
C LYS A 29 9.15 11.98 -15.54
N ASP A 30 9.13 11.02 -16.45
CA ASP A 30 8.25 11.07 -17.61
C ASP A 30 6.82 10.78 -17.17
N CYS A 31 5.98 11.83 -17.11
CA CYS A 31 4.59 11.72 -16.69
C CYS A 31 3.65 11.70 -17.90
N ALA A 32 2.59 10.89 -17.82
CA ALA A 32 1.49 10.94 -18.77
C ALA A 32 0.40 11.90 -18.28
N THR A 33 0.27 13.06 -18.92
CA THR A 33 -0.67 14.11 -18.52
C THR A 33 -2.11 13.66 -18.77
N THR A 34 -2.93 13.69 -17.69
CA THR A 34 -4.34 13.38 -17.80
C THR A 34 -5.16 14.62 -18.16
N PRO A 35 -6.38 14.47 -18.67
CA PRO A 35 -7.25 15.61 -18.97
C PRO A 35 -7.81 16.31 -17.71
N ILE A 36 -7.44 15.83 -16.53
CA ILE A 36 -7.92 16.34 -15.24
C ILE A 36 -6.76 17.02 -14.51
N PRO A 37 -6.66 18.39 -14.51
CA PRO A 37 -5.54 19.10 -13.88
C PRO A 37 -5.36 18.82 -12.40
N ALA A 38 -6.46 18.65 -11.65
CA ALA A 38 -6.41 18.29 -10.23
C ALA A 38 -5.79 16.91 -10.01
N LEU A 39 -6.06 15.93 -10.90
CA LEU A 39 -5.45 14.61 -10.84
C LEU A 39 -3.95 14.68 -11.14
N ASN A 40 -3.55 15.48 -12.12
CA ASN A 40 -2.13 15.70 -12.43
C ASN A 40 -1.38 16.29 -11.24
N LEU A 41 -1.97 17.30 -10.58
CA LEU A 41 -1.38 17.91 -9.39
C LEU A 41 -1.20 16.90 -8.24
N ILE A 42 -2.21 16.05 -8.01
CA ILE A 42 -2.14 15.00 -6.98
C ILE A 42 -1.06 13.96 -7.30
N LEU A 43 -0.94 13.57 -8.56
CA LEU A 43 -0.02 12.51 -9.00
C LEU A 43 1.44 12.94 -9.05
N SER A 44 1.71 14.17 -9.48
CA SER A 44 3.08 14.63 -9.78
C SER A 44 3.49 15.94 -9.11
N GLY A 45 2.56 16.63 -8.43
CA GLY A 45 2.81 17.96 -7.87
C GLY A 45 2.75 19.10 -8.89
N ASP A 46 2.40 18.80 -10.16
CA ASP A 46 2.30 19.77 -11.24
C ASP A 46 1.00 19.57 -12.03
N VAL A 47 0.28 20.64 -12.32
CA VAL A 47 -0.95 20.62 -13.12
C VAL A 47 -0.74 20.17 -14.56
N LEU A 48 0.47 20.34 -15.09
CA LEU A 48 0.91 19.88 -16.40
C LEU A 48 1.64 18.54 -16.35
N GLY A 49 1.83 18.00 -15.16
CA GLY A 49 2.42 16.66 -14.93
C GLY A 49 1.47 15.54 -15.28
N GLY A 50 1.26 14.60 -14.37
CA GLY A 50 0.32 13.48 -14.56
C GLY A 50 0.81 12.17 -13.96
N LEU A 51 0.43 11.04 -14.58
CA LEU A 51 0.80 9.71 -14.11
C LEU A 51 2.31 9.49 -14.23
N PRO A 52 3.04 9.32 -13.10
CA PRO A 52 4.46 8.98 -13.12
C PRO A 52 4.64 7.46 -13.34
N THR A 53 5.88 7.06 -13.62
CA THR A 53 6.28 5.65 -13.54
C THR A 53 6.29 5.18 -12.08
N GLY A 54 6.16 3.86 -11.87
CA GLY A 54 6.02 3.27 -10.54
C GLY A 54 4.57 2.86 -10.25
N ILE A 55 4.27 2.61 -8.98
CA ILE A 55 2.94 2.16 -8.56
C ILE A 55 2.10 3.34 -8.12
N THR A 56 0.93 3.51 -8.74
CA THR A 56 -0.12 4.43 -8.31
C THR A 56 -1.32 3.63 -7.83
N THR A 57 -1.76 3.81 -6.60
CA THR A 57 -2.92 3.11 -6.04
C THR A 57 -4.09 4.09 -5.86
N ILE A 58 -5.27 3.70 -6.37
CA ILE A 58 -6.53 4.41 -6.18
C ILE A 58 -7.36 3.61 -5.19
N ALA A 59 -7.62 4.18 -4.01
CA ALA A 59 -8.39 3.53 -2.96
C ALA A 59 -9.61 4.37 -2.60
N ALA A 60 -10.81 3.78 -2.69
CA ALA A 60 -12.07 4.40 -2.27
C ALA A 60 -13.16 3.33 -2.06
N PRO A 61 -14.27 3.63 -1.40
CA PRO A 61 -15.42 2.75 -1.30
C PRO A 61 -15.96 2.31 -2.68
N SER A 62 -16.79 1.27 -2.72
CA SER A 62 -17.44 0.85 -3.98
C SER A 62 -18.25 1.99 -4.60
N ALA A 63 -18.39 1.99 -5.93
CA ALA A 63 -19.12 3.00 -6.70
C ALA A 63 -18.57 4.46 -6.63
N HIS A 64 -17.31 4.67 -6.24
CA HIS A 64 -16.66 5.99 -6.15
C HIS A 64 -15.67 6.25 -7.31
N PHE A 65 -16.03 5.88 -8.52
CA PHE A 65 -15.32 6.20 -9.76
C PHE A 65 -13.84 5.75 -9.85
N LYS A 66 -13.38 4.81 -8.99
CA LYS A 66 -11.99 4.33 -8.98
C LYS A 66 -11.51 3.83 -10.34
N THR A 67 -12.29 2.94 -10.93
CA THR A 67 -12.05 2.36 -12.26
C THR A 67 -11.95 3.45 -13.33
N ILE A 68 -12.86 4.42 -13.33
CA ILE A 68 -12.87 5.53 -14.30
C ILE A 68 -11.62 6.41 -14.15
N LEU A 69 -11.19 6.72 -12.91
CA LEU A 69 -9.94 7.46 -12.69
C LEU A 69 -8.72 6.67 -13.19
N GLY A 70 -8.69 5.35 -12.94
CA GLY A 70 -7.66 4.47 -13.48
C GLY A 70 -7.63 4.46 -15.02
N LEU A 71 -8.80 4.40 -15.64
CA LEU A 71 -8.93 4.43 -17.11
C LEU A 71 -8.47 5.77 -17.71
N PHE A 72 -8.70 6.91 -17.06
CA PHE A 72 -8.13 8.20 -17.49
C PHE A 72 -6.60 8.18 -17.48
N MET A 73 -5.99 7.56 -16.48
CA MET A 73 -4.52 7.40 -16.42
C MET A 73 -4.02 6.47 -17.54
N VAL A 74 -4.68 5.31 -17.73
CA VAL A 74 -4.35 4.36 -18.82
C VAL A 74 -4.47 5.03 -20.16
N ALA A 75 -5.61 5.68 -20.44
CA ALA A 75 -5.85 6.35 -21.72
C ALA A 75 -4.84 7.47 -21.99
N SER A 76 -4.41 8.18 -20.94
CA SER A 76 -3.40 9.23 -21.07
C SER A 76 -2.03 8.69 -21.43
N TYR A 77 -1.64 7.57 -20.82
CA TYR A 77 -0.40 6.88 -21.18
C TYR A 77 -0.45 6.32 -22.59
N MET A 78 -1.57 5.67 -22.96
CA MET A 78 -1.77 5.10 -24.28
C MET A 78 -1.84 6.14 -25.41
N ARG A 79 -2.28 7.37 -25.12
CA ARG A 79 -2.24 8.52 -26.06
C ARG A 79 -0.86 9.14 -26.18
N LYS A 80 -0.06 9.10 -25.10
CA LYS A 80 1.30 9.64 -25.12
C LYS A 80 2.24 8.81 -25.99
N TYR A 81 2.01 7.48 -26.03
CA TYR A 81 2.82 6.53 -26.78
C TYR A 81 1.93 5.72 -27.71
N ASP A 82 2.08 5.90 -29.00
CA ASP A 82 1.25 5.24 -30.02
C ASP A 82 1.46 3.72 -30.07
N ASP A 83 2.63 3.25 -29.63
CA ASP A 83 3.03 1.85 -29.54
C ASP A 83 2.77 1.23 -28.16
N ALA A 84 2.24 1.99 -27.20
CA ALA A 84 2.02 1.49 -25.84
C ALA A 84 0.99 0.35 -25.81
N ILE A 85 1.25 -0.61 -24.92
CA ILE A 85 0.37 -1.74 -24.60
C ILE A 85 -0.11 -1.61 -23.15
N CYS A 86 -1.40 -1.85 -22.93
CA CYS A 86 -1.97 -1.98 -21.60
C CYS A 86 -2.13 -3.47 -21.27
N ILE A 87 -1.56 -3.91 -20.15
CA ILE A 87 -1.88 -5.21 -19.55
C ILE A 87 -2.93 -4.97 -18.48
N PHE A 88 -4.15 -5.43 -18.74
CA PHE A 88 -5.30 -5.24 -17.85
C PHE A 88 -5.63 -6.52 -17.10
N TYR A 89 -5.33 -6.53 -15.79
CA TYR A 89 -5.73 -7.59 -14.87
C TYR A 89 -7.10 -7.26 -14.30
N ASP A 90 -8.07 -8.10 -14.60
CA ASP A 90 -9.48 -7.89 -14.28
C ASP A 90 -9.98 -8.97 -13.29
N SER A 91 -10.44 -8.54 -12.13
CA SER A 91 -11.07 -9.40 -11.13
C SER A 91 -12.56 -9.13 -10.95
N GLU A 92 -13.09 -8.06 -11.56
CA GLU A 92 -14.46 -7.61 -11.35
C GLU A 92 -15.35 -7.78 -12.59
N GLY A 93 -14.76 -7.89 -13.79
CA GLY A 93 -15.50 -8.00 -15.05
C GLY A 93 -16.33 -6.76 -15.40
N GLY A 94 -16.00 -5.62 -14.77
CA GLY A 94 -16.80 -4.38 -14.90
C GLY A 94 -16.40 -3.49 -16.08
N VAL A 95 -15.24 -3.73 -16.71
CA VAL A 95 -14.71 -2.92 -17.80
C VAL A 95 -14.85 -3.66 -19.11
N THR A 96 -15.57 -3.05 -20.06
CA THR A 96 -15.80 -3.64 -21.38
C THR A 96 -14.90 -3.03 -22.45
N GLN A 97 -14.79 -3.70 -23.61
CA GLN A 97 -14.13 -3.15 -24.79
C GLN A 97 -14.65 -1.72 -25.12
N GLN A 98 -15.97 -1.55 -25.11
CA GLN A 98 -16.60 -0.25 -25.38
C GLN A 98 -16.17 0.84 -24.38
N THR A 99 -15.88 0.45 -23.13
CA THR A 99 -15.38 1.39 -22.11
C THR A 99 -14.01 1.95 -22.52
N PHE A 100 -13.08 1.10 -22.96
CA PHE A 100 -11.77 1.53 -23.44
C PHE A 100 -11.87 2.38 -24.71
N GLU A 101 -12.69 1.96 -25.65
CA GLU A 101 -12.92 2.69 -26.90
C GLU A 101 -13.51 4.09 -26.66
N SER A 102 -14.42 4.23 -25.68
CA SER A 102 -14.96 5.53 -25.28
C SER A 102 -13.92 6.48 -24.69
N MET A 103 -12.84 5.93 -24.16
CA MET A 103 -11.67 6.69 -23.67
C MET A 103 -10.63 6.95 -24.77
N GLY A 104 -10.89 6.51 -26.00
CA GLY A 104 -10.00 6.67 -27.16
C GLY A 104 -8.84 5.66 -27.17
N VAL A 105 -9.00 4.51 -26.51
CA VAL A 105 -8.00 3.43 -26.47
C VAL A 105 -8.51 2.26 -27.33
N SER A 106 -7.71 1.84 -28.33
CA SER A 106 -8.04 0.65 -29.14
C SER A 106 -7.90 -0.63 -28.31
N ALA A 107 -8.90 -1.50 -28.40
CA ALA A 107 -8.91 -2.79 -27.73
C ALA A 107 -7.76 -3.71 -28.21
N ASP A 108 -7.28 -3.55 -29.43
CA ASP A 108 -6.14 -4.31 -29.98
C ASP A 108 -4.81 -4.05 -29.25
N ARG A 109 -4.76 -3.00 -28.45
CA ARG A 109 -3.58 -2.62 -27.66
C ARG A 109 -3.72 -3.00 -26.19
N ILE A 110 -4.72 -3.82 -25.83
CA ILE A 110 -5.00 -4.23 -24.47
C ILE A 110 -4.89 -5.75 -24.36
N LEU A 111 -3.94 -6.20 -23.55
CA LEU A 111 -3.89 -7.59 -23.13
C LEU A 111 -4.79 -7.77 -21.90
N HIS A 112 -5.97 -8.35 -22.07
CA HIS A 112 -6.92 -8.64 -21.01
C HIS A 112 -6.59 -9.95 -20.31
N VAL A 113 -6.39 -9.91 -19.01
CA VAL A 113 -5.99 -11.05 -18.17
C VAL A 113 -6.98 -11.17 -17.00
N PRO A 114 -8.05 -11.98 -17.13
CA PRO A 114 -8.94 -12.29 -16.02
C PRO A 114 -8.18 -13.02 -14.91
N VAL A 115 -8.39 -12.63 -13.65
CA VAL A 115 -7.74 -13.23 -12.48
C VAL A 115 -8.75 -13.51 -11.38
N SER A 116 -8.63 -14.67 -10.73
CA SER A 116 -9.55 -15.14 -9.70
C SER A 116 -9.00 -15.09 -8.28
N ASP A 117 -7.69 -15.05 -8.12
CA ASP A 117 -7.03 -15.03 -6.83
C ASP A 117 -5.67 -14.28 -6.87
N ILE A 118 -5.16 -13.92 -5.68
CA ILE A 118 -3.93 -13.13 -5.55
C ILE A 118 -2.68 -13.91 -5.98
N GLY A 119 -2.68 -15.24 -5.85
CA GLY A 119 -1.58 -16.10 -6.26
C GLY A 119 -1.46 -16.15 -7.79
N GLN A 120 -2.60 -16.29 -8.49
CA GLN A 120 -2.66 -16.21 -9.94
C GLN A 120 -2.18 -14.84 -10.42
N LEU A 121 -2.72 -13.74 -9.88
CA LEU A 121 -2.30 -12.37 -10.23
C LEU A 121 -0.78 -12.21 -10.06
N ARG A 122 -0.20 -12.67 -8.94
CA ARG A 122 1.24 -12.58 -8.69
C ARG A 122 2.05 -13.35 -9.74
N THR A 123 1.59 -14.53 -10.12
CA THR A 123 2.25 -15.38 -11.11
C THR A 123 2.23 -14.74 -12.49
N GLU A 124 1.05 -14.30 -12.95
CA GLU A 124 0.87 -13.67 -14.26
C GLU A 124 1.66 -12.36 -14.38
N ILE A 125 1.58 -11.48 -13.37
CA ILE A 125 2.38 -10.24 -13.36
C ILE A 125 3.88 -10.55 -13.42
N THR A 126 4.34 -11.54 -12.65
CA THR A 126 5.76 -11.90 -12.65
C THR A 126 6.22 -12.37 -14.03
N ASN A 127 5.42 -13.21 -14.68
CA ASN A 127 5.70 -13.73 -16.02
C ASN A 127 5.73 -12.60 -17.07
N HIS A 128 4.79 -11.67 -17.01
CA HIS A 128 4.77 -10.53 -17.94
C HIS A 128 5.96 -9.59 -17.69
N LEU A 129 6.26 -9.26 -16.42
CA LEU A 129 7.37 -8.35 -16.07
C LEU A 129 8.77 -8.90 -16.43
N ILE A 130 8.93 -10.21 -16.63
CA ILE A 130 10.18 -10.80 -17.12
C ILE A 130 10.38 -10.55 -18.60
N ASN A 131 9.30 -10.45 -19.37
CA ASN A 131 9.30 -10.28 -20.82
C ASN A 131 9.30 -8.82 -21.28
N ILE A 132 9.13 -7.85 -20.37
CA ILE A 132 9.18 -6.42 -20.65
C ILE A 132 10.63 -5.93 -20.48
N ASN A 133 11.11 -5.16 -21.46
CA ASN A 133 12.41 -4.51 -21.39
C ASN A 133 12.26 -3.02 -21.04
N ARG A 134 13.32 -2.43 -20.48
CA ARG A 134 13.35 -0.98 -20.31
C ARG A 134 13.32 -0.29 -21.65
N GLY A 135 12.37 0.62 -21.84
CA GLY A 135 12.10 1.31 -23.11
C GLY A 135 10.87 0.79 -23.83
N ASP A 136 10.34 -0.37 -23.46
CA ASP A 136 9.03 -0.80 -23.94
C ASP A 136 7.95 0.09 -23.29
N HIS A 137 7.00 0.58 -24.08
CA HIS A 137 5.89 1.38 -23.57
C HIS A 137 4.76 0.47 -23.12
N VAL A 138 4.79 0.13 -21.83
CA VAL A 138 3.79 -0.74 -21.19
C VAL A 138 3.21 -0.05 -19.98
N ILE A 139 1.88 -0.10 -19.84
CA ILE A 139 1.17 0.25 -18.61
C ILE A 139 0.44 -0.98 -18.08
N ILE A 140 0.52 -1.20 -16.77
CA ILE A 140 -0.23 -2.25 -16.10
C ILE A 140 -1.40 -1.61 -15.36
N PHE A 141 -2.60 -2.18 -15.56
CA PHE A 141 -3.83 -1.78 -14.87
C PHE A 141 -4.43 -2.97 -14.14
N ILE A 142 -4.72 -2.83 -12.83
CA ILE A 142 -5.28 -3.88 -11.98
C ILE A 142 -6.59 -3.38 -11.38
N ASP A 143 -7.72 -4.00 -11.72
CA ASP A 143 -9.05 -3.64 -11.24
C ASP A 143 -9.86 -4.87 -10.83
N SER A 144 -9.96 -5.15 -9.55
CA SER A 144 -9.34 -4.53 -8.40
C SER A 144 -8.55 -5.57 -7.60
N ILE A 145 -7.58 -5.10 -6.80
CA ILE A 145 -6.78 -6.01 -5.97
C ILE A 145 -7.52 -6.39 -4.67
N GLY A 146 -8.47 -5.55 -4.24
CA GLY A 146 -9.20 -5.72 -2.98
C GLY A 146 -10.13 -6.91 -2.94
N MET A 147 -10.64 -7.33 -4.10
CA MET A 147 -11.62 -8.42 -4.22
C MET A 147 -10.98 -9.81 -4.36
N LEU A 148 -9.68 -9.88 -4.63
CA LEU A 148 -9.00 -11.16 -4.86
C LEU A 148 -8.78 -11.92 -3.54
N PRO A 149 -9.35 -13.14 -3.41
CA PRO A 149 -9.06 -14.03 -2.29
C PRO A 149 -7.65 -14.63 -2.40
N SER A 150 -7.18 -15.28 -1.34
CA SER A 150 -6.05 -16.22 -1.46
C SER A 150 -6.55 -17.60 -1.90
N LEU A 151 -5.67 -18.43 -2.46
CA LEU A 151 -5.99 -19.83 -2.77
C LEU A 151 -6.42 -20.61 -1.52
N LYS A 152 -5.85 -20.26 -0.36
CA LYS A 152 -6.23 -20.88 0.91
C LYS A 152 -7.63 -20.47 1.34
N GLU A 153 -7.99 -19.19 1.19
CA GLU A 153 -9.32 -18.67 1.49
C GLU A 153 -10.39 -19.38 0.65
N VAL A 154 -10.11 -19.64 -0.63
CA VAL A 154 -11.00 -20.42 -1.51
C VAL A 154 -11.12 -21.87 -1.02
N ALA A 155 -10.00 -22.54 -0.74
CA ALA A 155 -10.00 -23.94 -0.27
C ALA A 155 -10.69 -24.09 1.10
N ASP A 156 -10.45 -23.17 2.03
CA ASP A 156 -11.09 -23.18 3.35
C ASP A 156 -12.61 -22.96 3.24
N ALA A 157 -13.06 -22.13 2.29
CA ALA A 157 -14.48 -21.94 2.02
C ALA A 157 -15.15 -23.20 1.43
N GLU A 158 -14.47 -23.92 0.52
CA GLU A 158 -14.95 -25.20 -0.03
C GLU A 158 -15.05 -26.28 1.06
N ASP A 159 -14.11 -26.30 2.02
CA ASP A 159 -14.10 -27.22 3.15
C ASP A 159 -15.05 -26.78 4.30
N GLY A 160 -15.71 -25.64 4.21
CA GLY A 160 -16.59 -25.10 5.25
C GLY A 160 -15.84 -24.64 6.51
N LYS A 161 -14.55 -24.36 6.40
CA LYS A 161 -13.69 -23.90 7.51
C LYS A 161 -13.68 -22.36 7.57
N ASN A 162 -13.89 -21.82 8.76
CA ASN A 162 -13.82 -20.37 9.01
C ASN A 162 -12.55 -20.05 9.78
N VAL A 163 -11.41 -20.03 9.09
CA VAL A 163 -10.08 -19.77 9.69
C VAL A 163 -9.53 -18.47 9.15
N ALA A 164 -8.99 -17.62 10.05
CA ALA A 164 -8.35 -16.39 9.65
C ALA A 164 -7.15 -16.67 8.74
N ASP A 165 -7.18 -16.13 7.51
CA ASP A 165 -6.12 -16.36 6.53
C ASP A 165 -5.09 -15.24 6.50
N MET A 166 -3.88 -15.55 6.96
CA MET A 166 -2.72 -14.65 6.86
C MET A 166 -2.00 -14.75 5.50
N THR A 167 -2.36 -15.73 4.67
CA THR A 167 -1.69 -16.01 3.39
C THR A 167 -1.92 -14.88 2.40
N ARG A 168 -3.15 -14.35 2.35
CA ARG A 168 -3.51 -13.21 1.48
C ARG A 168 -2.63 -11.99 1.73
N ALA A 169 -2.42 -11.61 2.99
CA ALA A 169 -1.58 -10.48 3.35
C ALA A 169 -0.10 -10.70 2.97
N LYS A 170 0.40 -11.92 3.10
CA LYS A 170 1.75 -12.32 2.70
C LYS A 170 1.92 -12.27 1.18
N ASP A 171 0.97 -12.80 0.43
CA ASP A 171 1.01 -12.80 -1.03
C ASP A 171 0.87 -11.40 -1.59
N MET A 172 0.00 -10.57 -1.04
CA MET A 172 -0.16 -9.16 -1.35
C MET A 172 1.16 -8.41 -1.13
N GLY A 173 1.80 -8.57 0.04
CA GLY A 173 3.08 -7.94 0.33
C GLY A 173 4.20 -8.41 -0.62
N SER A 174 4.19 -9.68 -1.03
CA SER A 174 5.14 -10.22 -2.02
C SER A 174 4.91 -9.60 -3.40
N LEU A 175 3.66 -9.54 -3.85
CA LEU A 175 3.26 -8.93 -5.12
C LEU A 175 3.72 -7.47 -5.23
N PHE A 176 3.42 -6.65 -4.22
CA PHE A 176 3.82 -5.24 -4.22
C PHE A 176 5.34 -5.05 -4.22
N ARG A 177 6.10 -5.90 -3.52
CA ARG A 177 7.57 -5.86 -3.58
C ARG A 177 8.11 -6.16 -4.98
N ILE A 178 7.54 -7.15 -5.67
CA ILE A 178 7.92 -7.51 -7.04
C ILE A 178 7.58 -6.38 -8.00
N MET A 179 6.34 -5.89 -7.95
CA MET A 179 5.88 -4.78 -8.81
C MET A 179 6.73 -3.53 -8.62
N ASN A 180 6.98 -3.13 -7.37
CA ASN A 180 7.76 -1.93 -7.07
C ASN A 180 9.20 -2.03 -7.59
N ALA A 181 9.89 -3.14 -7.30
CA ALA A 181 11.26 -3.34 -7.79
C ALA A 181 11.34 -3.31 -9.32
N LYS A 182 10.38 -3.95 -9.99
CA LYS A 182 10.37 -4.06 -11.45
C LYS A 182 9.90 -2.78 -12.13
N SER A 183 8.87 -2.09 -11.63
CA SER A 183 8.37 -0.84 -12.23
C SER A 183 9.45 0.23 -12.31
N VAL A 184 10.29 0.35 -11.27
CA VAL A 184 11.42 1.29 -11.25
C VAL A 184 12.49 0.92 -12.30
N VAL A 185 12.89 -0.37 -12.33
CA VAL A 185 13.91 -0.85 -13.28
C VAL A 185 13.44 -0.74 -14.72
N LEU A 186 12.18 -1.11 -14.99
CA LEU A 186 11.59 -1.09 -16.34
C LEU A 186 11.12 0.32 -16.75
N ASN A 187 10.93 1.22 -15.80
CA ASN A 187 10.40 2.57 -15.99
C ASN A 187 8.97 2.57 -16.55
N ILE A 188 8.10 1.72 -16.01
CA ILE A 188 6.70 1.60 -16.42
C ILE A 188 5.74 2.01 -15.29
N PRO A 189 4.57 2.59 -15.60
CA PRO A 189 3.51 2.84 -14.63
C PRO A 189 2.68 1.58 -14.37
N ILE A 190 2.29 1.40 -13.10
CA ILE A 190 1.36 0.37 -12.64
C ILE A 190 0.24 1.07 -11.88
N VAL A 191 -0.98 1.01 -12.39
CA VAL A 191 -2.18 1.58 -11.75
C VAL A 191 -2.96 0.46 -11.08
N VAL A 192 -3.19 0.60 -9.77
CA VAL A 192 -3.89 -0.40 -8.96
C VAL A 192 -5.15 0.21 -8.37
N VAL A 193 -6.29 -0.41 -8.64
CA VAL A 193 -7.55 -0.07 -7.97
C VAL A 193 -7.74 -0.95 -6.74
N ASN A 194 -8.12 -0.33 -5.63
CA ASN A 194 -8.43 -1.04 -4.39
C ASN A 194 -9.75 -0.58 -3.80
N ALA A 195 -10.59 -1.51 -3.38
CA ALA A 195 -11.80 -1.19 -2.63
C ALA A 195 -11.45 -0.98 -1.15
N VAL A 196 -11.98 0.09 -0.58
CA VAL A 196 -11.95 0.33 0.86
C VAL A 196 -13.33 -0.04 1.40
N TYR A 197 -13.38 -0.98 2.32
CA TYR A 197 -14.61 -1.33 3.03
C TYR A 197 -14.67 -0.53 4.32
N GLN A 198 -15.82 0.11 4.53
CA GLN A 198 -16.16 0.58 5.85
C GLN A 198 -16.65 -0.63 6.64
N THR A 199 -16.11 -0.85 7.83
CA THR A 199 -16.74 -1.75 8.79
C THR A 199 -18.17 -1.25 9.03
N LEU A 200 -19.14 -2.15 9.11
CA LEU A 200 -20.56 -1.85 9.35
C LEU A 200 -20.83 -1.30 10.76
N GLU A 201 -19.89 -0.58 11.32
CA GLU A 201 -20.01 0.14 12.56
C GLU A 201 -20.63 1.53 12.29
N MET A 202 -21.52 1.96 13.14
CA MET A 202 -22.31 3.22 13.04
C MET A 202 -21.45 4.49 12.94
N TYR A 203 -20.14 4.37 13.06
CA TYR A 203 -19.12 5.38 12.80
C TYR A 203 -17.98 4.78 12.00
N SER A 204 -17.79 5.26 10.77
CA SER A 204 -16.74 4.78 9.85
C SER A 204 -15.36 4.97 10.46
N LYS A 205 -14.69 3.89 10.81
CA LYS A 205 -13.26 3.88 11.17
C LYS A 205 -12.42 3.71 9.91
N THR A 206 -11.58 4.68 9.64
CA THR A 206 -10.40 4.46 8.80
C THR A 206 -9.40 3.71 9.68
N GLU A 207 -9.36 2.39 9.58
CA GLU A 207 -8.40 1.60 10.36
C GLU A 207 -6.97 1.89 9.87
N MET A 208 -6.27 2.72 10.61
CA MET A 208 -4.82 2.63 10.65
C MET A 208 -4.49 1.36 11.43
N LYS A 209 -3.81 0.41 10.77
CA LYS A 209 -3.28 -0.81 11.42
C LYS A 209 -2.20 -0.41 12.41
N GLY A 210 -2.59 -0.05 13.61
CA GLY A 210 -1.73 0.24 14.76
C GLY A 210 -2.18 -0.60 15.95
N GLY A 211 -1.23 -1.03 16.77
CA GLY A 211 -1.54 -1.79 17.99
C GLY A 211 -2.48 -1.01 18.92
N CYS A 212 -3.48 -1.69 19.47
CA CYS A 212 -4.39 -1.12 20.46
C CYS A 212 -3.89 -1.46 21.86
N VAL A 213 -3.98 -0.50 22.77
CA VAL A 213 -3.81 -0.69 24.21
C VAL A 213 -5.17 -0.60 24.89
N ASP A 214 -5.27 -1.18 26.09
CA ASP A 214 -6.49 -1.09 26.90
C ASP A 214 -6.87 0.36 27.21
N GLY A 215 -8.17 0.63 27.26
CA GLY A 215 -8.71 1.97 27.52
C GLY A 215 -8.34 2.57 28.88
N ASP A 216 -7.99 1.73 29.86
CA ASP A 216 -7.53 2.14 31.19
C ASP A 216 -6.02 2.47 31.23
N THR A 217 -5.28 2.18 30.15
CA THR A 217 -3.86 2.56 30.02
C THR A 217 -3.71 4.07 30.17
N LYS A 218 -2.85 4.50 31.10
CA LYS A 218 -2.64 5.92 31.39
C LYS A 218 -1.70 6.57 30.40
N ILE A 219 -2.15 7.68 29.83
CA ILE A 219 -1.41 8.50 28.85
C ILE A 219 -0.96 9.80 29.53
N VAL A 220 0.28 10.19 29.30
CA VAL A 220 0.82 11.47 29.79
C VAL A 220 0.27 12.61 28.95
N THR A 221 -0.56 13.44 29.55
CA THR A 221 -1.15 14.64 28.93
C THR A 221 -0.75 15.90 29.68
N ARG A 222 -1.00 17.08 29.10
CA ARG A 222 -0.83 18.36 29.85
C ARG A 222 -1.75 18.46 31.07
N ARG A 223 -2.83 17.70 31.11
CA ARG A 223 -3.75 17.60 32.25
C ARG A 223 -3.27 16.62 33.32
N GLY A 224 -2.15 15.94 33.13
CA GLY A 224 -1.63 14.86 33.97
C GLY A 224 -1.80 13.48 33.31
N LEU A 225 -1.74 12.42 34.12
CA LEU A 225 -1.96 11.05 33.68
C LEU A 225 -3.46 10.80 33.49
N VAL A 226 -3.88 10.57 32.25
CA VAL A 226 -5.30 10.39 31.87
C VAL A 226 -5.46 9.00 31.25
N PRO A 227 -6.48 8.19 31.62
CA PRO A 227 -6.80 6.97 30.94
C PRO A 227 -7.05 7.20 29.43
N MET A 228 -6.58 6.30 28.58
CA MET A 228 -6.73 6.43 27.12
C MET A 228 -8.18 6.70 26.70
N LYS A 229 -9.16 6.05 27.33
CA LYS A 229 -10.59 6.23 27.08
C LYS A 229 -11.13 7.62 27.43
N GLU A 230 -10.40 8.38 28.25
CA GLU A 230 -10.77 9.74 28.68
C GLU A 230 -9.98 10.85 27.98
N VAL A 231 -9.10 10.49 27.06
CA VAL A 231 -8.34 11.44 26.23
C VAL A 231 -9.27 12.06 25.20
N LEU A 232 -9.28 13.39 25.11
CA LEU A 232 -10.15 14.16 24.22
C LEU A 232 -9.39 14.73 23.02
N VAL A 233 -10.09 14.99 21.93
CA VAL A 233 -9.55 15.77 20.82
C VAL A 233 -9.14 17.16 21.32
N GLY A 234 -7.91 17.57 21.00
CA GLY A 234 -7.31 18.82 21.47
C GLY A 234 -6.45 18.67 22.73
N ASP A 235 -6.48 17.53 23.46
CA ASP A 235 -5.50 17.25 24.49
C ASP A 235 -4.09 17.19 23.89
N GLU A 236 -3.10 17.71 24.60
CA GLU A 236 -1.70 17.53 24.23
C GLU A 236 -1.11 16.32 24.96
N VAL A 237 -0.60 15.36 24.20
CA VAL A 237 0.04 14.14 24.72
C VAL A 237 1.55 14.18 24.48
N LEU A 238 2.30 13.60 25.43
CA LEU A 238 3.74 13.44 25.30
C LEU A 238 4.05 12.27 24.37
N THR A 239 4.87 12.53 23.35
CA THR A 239 5.27 11.51 22.37
C THR A 239 6.65 10.92 22.72
N HIS A 240 7.01 9.80 22.07
CA HIS A 240 8.33 9.15 22.19
C HIS A 240 9.52 10.05 21.81
N THR A 241 9.29 11.16 21.15
CA THR A 241 10.31 12.17 20.82
C THR A 241 10.40 13.28 21.87
N ASN A 242 9.78 13.10 23.04
CA ASN A 242 9.63 14.13 24.09
C ASN A 242 8.96 15.42 23.63
N ALA A 243 8.17 15.36 22.55
CA ALA A 243 7.41 16.49 22.03
C ALA A 243 5.94 16.36 22.41
N TRP A 244 5.33 17.48 22.79
CA TRP A 244 3.90 17.58 23.00
C TRP A 244 3.18 17.70 21.65
N LYS A 245 2.19 16.86 21.40
CA LYS A 245 1.40 16.87 20.18
C LYS A 245 -0.08 16.85 20.51
N PRO A 246 -0.92 17.63 19.80
CA PRO A 246 -2.35 17.61 20.01
C PRO A 246 -2.96 16.30 19.49
N VAL A 247 -3.93 15.80 20.25
CA VAL A 247 -4.78 14.69 19.82
C VAL A 247 -5.75 15.22 18.76
N THR A 248 -5.66 14.69 17.56
CA THR A 248 -6.49 15.12 16.42
C THR A 248 -7.78 14.31 16.30
N HIS A 249 -7.77 13.07 16.77
CA HIS A 249 -8.91 12.15 16.72
C HIS A 249 -8.87 11.22 17.95
N THR A 250 -10.05 10.87 18.46
CA THR A 250 -10.24 9.83 19.47
C THR A 250 -11.23 8.80 18.93
N TRP A 251 -11.01 7.55 19.27
CA TRP A 251 -11.92 6.44 18.97
C TRP A 251 -12.29 5.77 20.27
N THR A 252 -13.58 5.58 20.52
CA THR A 252 -14.08 4.72 21.59
C THR A 252 -14.48 3.40 20.96
N PRO A 253 -13.81 2.29 21.23
CA PRO A 253 -14.26 1.00 20.79
C PRO A 253 -15.50 0.62 21.62
N GLU A 254 -16.70 0.81 21.08
CA GLU A 254 -17.92 0.34 21.73
C GLU A 254 -18.11 -1.17 21.62
N THR A 255 -17.31 -1.87 20.84
CA THR A 255 -17.36 -3.33 20.73
C THR A 255 -16.03 -3.91 20.30
N LEU A 256 -15.29 -4.41 21.27
CA LEU A 256 -14.25 -5.44 21.06
C LEU A 256 -14.85 -6.84 21.06
N ASP A 257 -16.11 -7.00 20.64
CA ASP A 257 -16.89 -8.19 20.98
C ASP A 257 -16.99 -9.26 19.88
N GLU A 258 -16.44 -9.07 18.70
CA GLU A 258 -16.41 -10.15 17.72
C GLU A 258 -15.00 -10.37 17.15
N GLY A 259 -14.33 -11.37 17.72
CA GLY A 259 -12.98 -11.78 17.33
C GLY A 259 -11.90 -11.15 18.21
N ASN A 260 -11.97 -11.51 19.47
CA ASN A 260 -11.03 -11.11 20.52
C ASN A 260 -9.58 -11.21 20.01
N PRO A 261 -8.89 -10.10 19.63
CA PRO A 261 -7.50 -10.21 19.29
C PRO A 261 -6.76 -10.71 20.54
N GLU A 262 -5.86 -11.68 20.38
CA GLU A 262 -4.98 -12.08 21.46
C GLU A 262 -4.40 -10.83 22.12
N CYS A 263 -4.73 -10.65 23.40
CA CYS A 263 -4.22 -9.56 24.21
C CYS A 263 -3.14 -10.10 25.15
N TYR A 264 -2.11 -9.31 25.33
CA TYR A 264 -0.97 -9.60 26.20
C TYR A 264 -0.97 -8.62 27.35
N GLU A 265 -0.77 -9.11 28.56
CA GLU A 265 -0.44 -8.28 29.73
C GLU A 265 1.09 -8.17 29.80
N VAL A 266 1.59 -6.95 29.75
CA VAL A 266 3.01 -6.63 29.93
C VAL A 266 3.20 -6.02 31.31
N GLU A 267 4.00 -6.64 32.14
CA GLU A 267 4.37 -6.14 33.46
C GLU A 267 5.79 -5.55 33.41
N PHE A 268 5.93 -4.32 33.87
CA PHE A 268 7.22 -3.62 33.93
C PHE A 268 7.89 -3.84 35.30
N GLU A 269 9.20 -3.60 35.39
CA GLU A 269 9.97 -3.74 36.64
C GLU A 269 9.44 -2.89 37.78
N ASP A 270 8.79 -1.76 37.49
CA ASP A 270 8.16 -0.89 38.50
C ASP A 270 6.80 -1.40 38.99
N GLY A 271 6.36 -2.57 38.51
CA GLY A 271 5.07 -3.19 38.82
C GLY A 271 3.89 -2.59 38.04
N SER A 272 4.12 -1.63 37.17
CA SER A 272 3.07 -1.14 36.30
C SER A 272 2.73 -2.18 35.21
N LYS A 273 1.48 -2.15 34.75
CA LYS A 273 0.97 -3.10 33.77
C LYS A 273 0.29 -2.38 32.60
N ILE A 274 0.45 -2.93 31.42
CA ILE A 274 -0.28 -2.51 30.22
C ILE A 274 -0.87 -3.74 29.53
N ILE A 275 -2.12 -3.64 29.13
CA ILE A 275 -2.78 -4.66 28.30
C ILE A 275 -2.81 -4.13 26.89
N CYS A 276 -2.31 -4.91 25.95
CA CYS A 276 -2.25 -4.52 24.53
C CYS A 276 -2.50 -5.70 23.60
N SER A 277 -2.93 -5.40 22.38
CA SER A 277 -3.10 -6.43 21.35
C SER A 277 -1.74 -6.96 20.86
N TYR A 278 -1.72 -8.16 20.30
CA TYR A 278 -0.52 -8.81 19.73
C TYR A 278 0.22 -7.96 18.69
N ARG A 279 -0.43 -6.96 18.13
CA ARG A 279 0.14 -6.04 17.12
C ARG A 279 0.76 -4.80 17.73
N HIS A 280 0.55 -4.53 19.02
CA HIS A 280 1.10 -3.35 19.65
C HIS A 280 2.63 -3.38 19.61
N LYS A 281 3.22 -2.23 19.26
CA LYS A 281 4.68 -2.08 19.18
C LYS A 281 5.18 -1.26 20.33
N PHE A 282 6.26 -1.73 20.93
CA PHE A 282 7.04 -1.01 21.93
C PHE A 282 8.34 -0.48 21.32
N LEU A 283 8.75 0.69 21.74
CA LEU A 283 10.06 1.23 21.37
C LEU A 283 11.13 0.58 22.25
N THR A 284 12.09 -0.08 21.62
CA THR A 284 13.23 -0.73 22.26
C THR A 284 14.54 -0.12 21.74
N GLU A 285 15.67 -0.50 22.32
CA GLU A 285 17.00 -0.13 21.81
C GLU A 285 17.22 -0.54 20.33
N ASN A 286 16.50 -1.58 19.88
CA ASN A 286 16.54 -2.07 18.49
C ASN A 286 15.43 -1.49 17.60
N GLY A 287 14.78 -0.39 18.03
CA GLY A 287 13.66 0.23 17.34
C GLY A 287 12.30 -0.35 17.73
N TRP A 288 11.26 -0.05 16.93
CA TRP A 288 9.89 -0.46 17.19
C TRP A 288 9.69 -1.97 16.97
N GLN A 289 9.42 -2.72 18.05
CA GLN A 289 9.20 -4.16 18.05
C GLN A 289 7.75 -4.49 18.47
N PRO A 290 7.05 -5.42 17.77
CA PRO A 290 5.75 -5.91 18.23
C PRO A 290 5.93 -6.74 19.51
N ILE A 291 4.87 -6.76 20.34
CA ILE A 291 4.88 -7.51 21.62
C ILE A 291 5.30 -8.97 21.43
N THR A 292 4.93 -9.60 20.34
CA THR A 292 5.27 -11.00 20.02
C THR A 292 6.77 -11.26 19.82
N ASN A 293 7.55 -10.21 19.61
CA ASN A 293 9.00 -10.29 19.40
C ASN A 293 9.79 -9.86 20.66
N LEU A 294 9.10 -9.44 21.72
CA LEU A 294 9.75 -9.06 22.97
C LEU A 294 10.06 -10.29 23.80
N SER A 295 11.13 -10.21 24.56
CA SER A 295 11.54 -11.22 25.54
C SER A 295 11.50 -10.64 26.94
N GLU A 296 11.30 -11.50 27.93
CA GLU A 296 11.37 -11.11 29.34
C GLU A 296 12.73 -10.48 29.67
N GLY A 297 12.71 -9.35 30.38
CA GLY A 297 13.91 -8.58 30.71
C GLY A 297 14.39 -7.62 29.62
N GLN A 298 13.66 -7.47 28.52
CA GLN A 298 14.03 -6.54 27.45
C GLN A 298 13.68 -5.08 27.83
N THR A 299 14.62 -4.16 27.61
CA THR A 299 14.42 -2.73 27.85
C THR A 299 13.46 -2.11 26.86
N ILE A 300 12.42 -1.44 27.37
CA ILE A 300 11.49 -0.60 26.62
C ILE A 300 11.82 0.86 26.94
N LEU A 301 11.92 1.71 25.89
CA LEU A 301 12.35 3.12 25.98
C LEU A 301 11.16 4.08 26.15
#